data_715fbcc7fff2db8f55e05c47721b6e7d
#
_entry.id   715fbcc7fff2db8f55e05c47721b6e7d
#
_cell.length_a   1.000
_cell.length_b   1.000
_cell.length_c   1.000
_cell.angle_alpha   90.00
_cell.angle_beta   90.00
_cell.angle_gamma   90.00
#
_symmetry.space_group_name_H-M   'P 1'
#
loop_
_entity.id
_entity.type
_entity.pdbx_description
1 polymer ?
#
loop_
_entity_poly.entity_id
_entity_poly.type
_entity_poly.pdbx_seq_one_letter_code
_entity_poly.pdbx_strand_id
1 'polypeptide(L)'
;MIKREIYMSRIRPFIGNELIKVLTGIRRSGKSVMLSLIQEELAQNGVQPEQFISLNFENMSNAHLCTAVALHDEILRRTKEISGKVYLFFDEIQEVADWEKCINSFRVELDCDIYITGSNAKLLSGELATYLAGRYVEFVIYPFSFREFMELYHTVYEGADERQCFTKYLTLGGMPYLSNLRYDDASSRQYLRDLFNSVELKDIIKRNNIRDVDMLERIIAYITSNIGTTFSSTAISKYLKSEGRSVSPETVLNYIKACTDAFLFYQVKRQDLQGKKILTVNEKYYVADHGVREAVYGGNMKDINLVLENVVYMELLRRGYSVTVGKVSDKEIDFVCEDHGKKLYVQVSYLLASEETIQREFGAFAGVRDNFPKYVVTMDELDMSRDGIKHRNIRDFLLAEEWN
;
A
#
# COMPACT_ATOMS: atom_id res chain seq x y z
N MET A 1 6.03 -17.33 -10.82
CA MET A 1 6.12 -16.20 -9.85
C MET A 1 6.54 -14.98 -10.64
N ILE A 2 5.94 -13.80 -10.43
CA ILE A 2 6.37 -12.56 -11.08
C ILE A 2 7.52 -11.91 -10.30
N LYS A 3 8.44 -11.25 -11.01
CA LYS A 3 9.66 -10.70 -10.40
C LYS A 3 9.44 -9.43 -9.56
N ARG A 4 8.28 -8.77 -9.68
CA ARG A 4 7.99 -7.50 -9.00
C ARG A 4 9.11 -6.45 -9.15
N GLU A 5 9.56 -6.24 -10.36
CA GLU A 5 10.76 -5.45 -10.68
C GLU A 5 10.72 -4.01 -10.12
N ILE A 6 9.52 -3.42 -10.01
CA ILE A 6 9.34 -2.09 -9.41
C ILE A 6 9.86 -2.00 -7.98
N TYR A 7 9.84 -3.11 -7.22
CA TYR A 7 10.40 -3.19 -5.87
C TYR A 7 11.85 -3.65 -5.90
N MET A 8 12.16 -4.68 -6.70
CA MET A 8 13.53 -5.20 -6.79
C MET A 8 14.52 -4.13 -7.22
N SER A 9 14.19 -3.30 -8.22
CA SER A 9 15.03 -2.19 -8.66
C SER A 9 15.35 -1.18 -7.55
N ARG A 10 14.43 -0.98 -6.61
CA ARG A 10 14.62 -0.07 -5.46
C ARG A 10 15.39 -0.73 -4.31
N ILE A 11 15.27 -2.03 -4.14
CA ILE A 11 15.93 -2.79 -3.08
C ILE A 11 17.40 -3.03 -3.43
N ARG A 12 17.74 -3.31 -4.71
CA ARG A 12 19.10 -3.63 -5.16
C ARG A 12 20.18 -2.68 -4.68
N PRO A 13 20.02 -1.34 -4.71
CA PRO A 13 21.05 -0.42 -4.23
C PRO A 13 21.40 -0.58 -2.74
N PHE A 14 20.52 -1.26 -1.99
CA PHE A 14 20.69 -1.47 -0.55
C PHE A 14 21.16 -2.89 -0.21
N ILE A 15 21.27 -3.79 -1.18
CA ILE A 15 21.78 -5.14 -0.97
C ILE A 15 23.26 -5.07 -0.58
N GLY A 16 23.64 -5.82 0.44
CA GLY A 16 25.02 -5.94 0.92
C GLY A 16 25.51 -4.78 1.78
N ASN A 17 24.71 -3.75 2.02
CA ASN A 17 25.05 -2.67 2.93
C ASN A 17 24.53 -2.92 4.36
N GLU A 18 24.93 -2.07 5.31
CA GLU A 18 24.59 -2.20 6.74
C GLU A 18 23.18 -1.75 7.13
N LEU A 19 22.41 -1.15 6.20
CA LEU A 19 21.05 -0.72 6.47
C LEU A 19 20.11 -1.93 6.53
N ILE A 20 19.25 -1.96 7.52
CA ILE A 20 18.19 -2.97 7.63
C ILE A 20 17.13 -2.68 6.56
N LYS A 21 16.79 -3.68 5.74
CA LYS A 21 15.71 -3.59 4.75
C LYS A 21 14.41 -4.04 5.39
N VAL A 22 13.48 -3.11 5.53
CA VAL A 22 12.18 -3.35 6.17
C VAL A 22 11.09 -3.36 5.11
N LEU A 23 10.46 -4.51 4.93
CA LEU A 23 9.34 -4.68 4.00
C LEU A 23 8.04 -4.63 4.80
N THR A 24 7.27 -3.55 4.60
CA THR A 24 5.97 -3.34 5.26
C THR A 24 4.83 -3.45 4.24
N GLY A 25 3.59 -3.34 4.70
CA GLY A 25 2.40 -3.35 3.85
C GLY A 25 1.31 -4.28 4.37
N ILE A 26 0.12 -4.16 3.80
CA ILE A 26 -1.05 -4.94 4.21
C ILE A 26 -0.78 -6.45 4.22
N ARG A 27 -1.44 -7.15 5.12
CA ARG A 27 -1.40 -8.63 5.18
C ARG A 27 -1.68 -9.24 3.79
N ARG A 28 -0.90 -10.25 3.40
CA ARG A 28 -1.02 -10.96 2.10
C ARG A 28 -0.67 -10.15 0.84
N SER A 29 -0.05 -8.98 0.95
CA SER A 29 0.44 -8.21 -0.22
C SER A 29 1.66 -8.83 -0.93
N GLY A 30 2.26 -9.89 -0.36
CA GLY A 30 3.39 -10.60 -0.95
C GLY A 30 4.76 -10.26 -0.33
N LYS A 31 4.81 -9.74 0.89
CA LYS A 31 6.08 -9.44 1.61
C LYS A 31 7.00 -10.64 1.72
N SER A 32 6.48 -11.79 2.17
CA SER A 32 7.26 -13.04 2.29
C SER A 32 7.78 -13.52 0.94
N VAL A 33 7.00 -13.33 -0.13
CA VAL A 33 7.42 -13.65 -1.51
C VAL A 33 8.56 -12.71 -1.95
N MET A 34 8.53 -11.44 -1.56
CA MET A 34 9.63 -10.51 -1.83
C MET A 34 10.94 -10.96 -1.15
N LEU A 35 10.87 -11.48 0.09
CA LEU A 35 12.06 -12.07 0.73
C LEU A 35 12.63 -13.23 -0.11
N SER A 36 11.76 -14.11 -0.63
CA SER A 36 12.19 -15.23 -1.49
C SER A 36 12.81 -14.73 -2.80
N LEU A 37 12.24 -13.70 -3.45
CA LEU A 37 12.79 -13.09 -4.67
C LEU A 37 14.18 -12.48 -4.43
N ILE A 38 14.38 -11.83 -3.29
CA ILE A 38 15.69 -11.28 -2.91
C ILE A 38 16.69 -12.43 -2.71
N GLN A 39 16.31 -13.52 -2.04
CA GLN A 39 17.17 -14.69 -1.84
C GLN A 39 17.52 -15.34 -3.18
N GLU A 40 16.56 -15.51 -4.09
CA GLU A 40 16.80 -16.03 -5.43
C GLU A 40 17.81 -15.17 -6.20
N GLU A 41 17.70 -13.84 -6.17
CA GLU A 41 18.64 -12.94 -6.83
C GLU A 41 20.04 -13.00 -6.19
N LEU A 42 20.14 -13.05 -4.87
CA LEU A 42 21.39 -13.21 -4.14
C LEU A 42 22.07 -14.53 -4.50
N ALA A 43 21.34 -15.64 -4.56
CA ALA A 43 21.86 -16.94 -4.95
C ALA A 43 22.36 -16.94 -6.40
N GLN A 44 21.63 -16.29 -7.33
CA GLN A 44 22.08 -16.09 -8.71
C GLN A 44 23.37 -15.27 -8.80
N ASN A 45 23.60 -14.37 -7.85
CA ASN A 45 24.82 -13.57 -7.73
C ASN A 45 25.94 -14.26 -6.93
N GLY A 46 25.81 -15.56 -6.63
CA GLY A 46 26.87 -16.41 -6.08
C GLY A 46 26.87 -16.53 -4.54
N VAL A 47 25.87 -16.02 -3.85
CA VAL A 47 25.73 -16.25 -2.38
C VAL A 47 25.38 -17.71 -2.14
N GLN A 48 26.14 -18.37 -1.25
CA GLN A 48 25.97 -19.78 -0.97
C GLN A 48 24.77 -20.07 -0.06
N PRO A 49 24.11 -21.23 -0.18
CA PRO A 49 22.92 -21.57 0.61
C PRO A 49 23.14 -21.46 2.13
N GLU A 50 24.33 -21.77 2.61
CA GLU A 50 24.70 -21.76 4.03
C GLU A 50 24.72 -20.33 4.61
N GLN A 51 24.90 -19.31 3.77
CA GLN A 51 24.91 -17.91 4.17
C GLN A 51 23.49 -17.34 4.40
N PHE A 52 22.44 -18.07 4.01
CA PHE A 52 21.06 -17.65 4.23
C PHE A 52 20.50 -18.21 5.54
N ILE A 53 20.01 -17.33 6.39
CA ILE A 53 19.21 -17.71 7.57
C ILE A 53 17.84 -17.07 7.45
N SER A 54 16.82 -17.90 7.22
CA SER A 54 15.44 -17.47 7.06
C SER A 54 14.55 -18.05 8.15
N LEU A 55 13.85 -17.16 8.87
CA LEU A 55 12.92 -17.52 9.92
C LEU A 55 11.58 -16.81 9.72
N ASN A 56 10.49 -17.57 9.75
CA ASN A 56 9.14 -17.03 9.78
C ASN A 56 8.54 -17.25 11.17
N PHE A 57 8.19 -16.18 11.86
CA PHE A 57 7.72 -16.21 13.25
C PHE A 57 6.21 -16.49 13.41
N GLU A 58 5.45 -16.57 12.31
CA GLU A 58 4.11 -17.19 12.35
C GLU A 58 4.18 -18.72 12.36
N ASN A 59 5.33 -19.33 12.09
CA ASN A 59 5.51 -20.78 12.10
C ASN A 59 5.76 -21.29 13.53
N MET A 60 4.92 -22.22 13.99
CA MET A 60 5.02 -22.83 15.33
C MET A 60 6.38 -23.50 15.59
N SER A 61 7.08 -23.99 14.57
CA SER A 61 8.44 -24.53 14.73
C SER A 61 9.44 -23.50 15.25
N ASN A 62 9.18 -22.20 15.04
CA ASN A 62 10.00 -21.08 15.48
C ASN A 62 9.46 -20.40 16.76
N ALA A 63 8.36 -20.87 17.35
CA ALA A 63 7.73 -20.25 18.52
C ALA A 63 8.68 -20.11 19.72
N HIS A 64 9.65 -21.03 19.87
CA HIS A 64 10.67 -20.99 20.92
C HIS A 64 11.68 -19.85 20.72
N LEU A 65 11.73 -19.22 19.53
CA LEU A 65 12.61 -18.10 19.20
C LEU A 65 11.92 -16.73 19.31
N CYS A 66 10.68 -16.67 19.77
CA CYS A 66 9.89 -15.41 19.85
C CYS A 66 10.28 -14.50 21.03
N THR A 67 11.54 -14.57 21.49
CA THR A 67 12.15 -13.60 22.42
C THR A 67 13.51 -13.16 21.91
N ALA A 68 13.90 -11.91 22.18
CA ALA A 68 15.18 -11.36 21.71
C ALA A 68 16.38 -12.24 22.09
N VAL A 69 16.41 -12.76 23.32
CA VAL A 69 17.54 -13.58 23.82
C VAL A 69 17.59 -14.91 23.07
N ALA A 70 16.47 -15.62 22.95
CA ALA A 70 16.45 -16.93 22.28
C ALA A 70 16.80 -16.80 20.80
N LEU A 71 16.29 -15.76 20.11
CA LEU A 71 16.63 -15.47 18.72
C LEU A 71 18.11 -15.13 18.58
N HIS A 72 18.65 -14.28 19.44
CA HIS A 72 20.06 -13.87 19.44
C HIS A 72 20.98 -15.09 19.57
N ASP A 73 20.78 -15.92 20.58
CA ASP A 73 21.61 -17.09 20.83
C ASP A 73 21.55 -18.08 19.66
N GLU A 74 20.38 -18.30 19.09
CA GLU A 74 20.20 -19.20 17.93
C GLU A 74 20.92 -18.68 16.68
N ILE A 75 20.84 -17.38 16.39
CA ILE A 75 21.53 -16.80 15.24
C ILE A 75 23.04 -16.88 15.43
N LEU A 76 23.57 -16.52 16.60
CA LEU A 76 25.02 -16.64 16.86
C LEU A 76 25.49 -18.10 16.76
N ARG A 77 24.68 -19.05 17.21
CA ARG A 77 24.98 -20.49 17.07
C ARG A 77 25.06 -20.92 15.60
N ARG A 78 24.09 -20.48 14.76
CA ARG A 78 24.06 -20.83 13.33
C ARG A 78 25.19 -20.17 12.53
N THR A 79 25.57 -18.95 12.89
CA THR A 79 26.57 -18.16 12.15
C THR A 79 28.01 -18.54 12.49
N LYS A 80 28.24 -19.29 13.59
CA LYS A 80 29.58 -19.59 14.12
C LYS A 80 30.56 -20.23 13.11
N GLU A 81 30.04 -21.05 12.22
CA GLU A 81 30.85 -21.79 11.23
C GLU A 81 30.71 -21.23 9.81
N ILE A 82 29.93 -20.16 9.64
CA ILE A 82 29.71 -19.56 8.32
C ILE A 82 30.86 -18.57 8.03
N SER A 83 31.51 -18.75 6.89
CA SER A 83 32.53 -17.83 6.42
C SER A 83 31.94 -16.75 5.52
N GLY A 84 32.30 -15.49 5.78
CA GLY A 84 31.83 -14.33 5.01
C GLY A 84 30.50 -13.76 5.53
N LYS A 85 29.88 -12.92 4.67
CA LYS A 85 28.65 -12.20 5.02
C LYS A 85 27.47 -13.13 5.14
N VAL A 86 26.66 -12.96 6.18
CA VAL A 86 25.42 -13.70 6.42
C VAL A 86 24.21 -12.87 6.03
N TYR A 87 23.23 -13.49 5.41
CA TYR A 87 21.98 -12.85 4.99
C TYR A 87 20.82 -13.33 5.86
N LEU A 88 20.30 -12.41 6.69
CA LEU A 88 19.27 -12.71 7.69
C LEU A 88 17.91 -12.26 7.17
N PHE A 89 16.96 -13.20 7.08
CA PHE A 89 15.60 -12.95 6.62
C PHE A 89 14.60 -13.31 7.73
N PHE A 90 13.96 -12.29 8.29
CA PHE A 90 13.01 -12.44 9.39
C PHE A 90 11.61 -12.01 8.95
N ASP A 91 10.74 -12.99 8.73
CA ASP A 91 9.37 -12.76 8.31
C ASP A 91 8.45 -12.63 9.53
N GLU A 92 7.62 -11.57 9.57
CA GLU A 92 6.73 -11.17 10.67
C GLU A 92 7.49 -11.01 12.00
N ILE A 93 8.60 -10.24 11.98
CA ILE A 93 9.52 -10.04 13.12
C ILE A 93 8.84 -9.50 14.39
N GLN A 94 7.71 -8.78 14.25
CA GLN A 94 6.97 -8.24 15.39
C GLN A 94 6.35 -9.31 16.32
N GLU A 95 6.39 -10.57 15.94
CA GLU A 95 6.00 -11.69 16.83
C GLU A 95 7.11 -12.00 17.85
N VAL A 96 8.32 -11.47 17.68
CA VAL A 96 9.45 -11.61 18.62
C VAL A 96 9.44 -10.44 19.62
N ALA A 97 9.38 -10.74 20.91
CA ALA A 97 9.44 -9.71 21.94
C ALA A 97 10.83 -9.06 21.98
N ASP A 98 10.89 -7.72 22.08
CA ASP A 98 12.13 -6.91 22.08
C ASP A 98 13.04 -7.14 20.86
N TRP A 99 12.50 -7.51 19.71
CA TRP A 99 13.24 -7.86 18.51
C TRP A 99 14.25 -6.77 18.06
N GLU A 100 13.96 -5.51 18.33
CA GLU A 100 14.79 -4.37 17.92
C GLU A 100 16.19 -4.41 18.56
N LYS A 101 16.25 -4.84 19.83
CA LYS A 101 17.50 -4.99 20.56
C LYS A 101 18.35 -6.07 19.92
N CYS A 102 17.71 -7.18 19.56
CA CYS A 102 18.32 -8.32 18.90
C CYS A 102 18.88 -7.95 17.53
N ILE A 103 18.05 -7.32 16.67
CA ILE A 103 18.46 -6.89 15.34
C ILE A 103 19.62 -5.88 15.38
N ASN A 104 19.58 -4.94 16.34
CA ASN A 104 20.69 -4.00 16.51
C ASN A 104 21.98 -4.68 16.97
N SER A 105 21.88 -5.73 17.80
CA SER A 105 23.04 -6.54 18.24
C SER A 105 23.69 -7.26 17.05
N PHE A 106 22.92 -7.90 16.19
CA PHE A 106 23.46 -8.57 15.01
C PHE A 106 24.29 -7.66 14.11
N ARG A 107 23.86 -6.40 13.93
CA ARG A 107 24.61 -5.42 13.13
C ARG A 107 25.99 -5.08 13.71
N VAL A 108 26.16 -5.22 15.02
CA VAL A 108 27.44 -4.92 15.73
C VAL A 108 28.34 -6.16 15.78
N GLU A 109 27.73 -7.34 15.91
CA GLU A 109 28.45 -8.57 16.20
C GLU A 109 28.78 -9.39 14.93
N LEU A 110 28.01 -9.20 13.85
CA LEU A 110 28.10 -10.04 12.63
C LEU A 110 28.36 -9.17 11.38
N ASP A 111 29.12 -9.70 10.45
CA ASP A 111 29.07 -9.21 9.06
C ASP A 111 27.79 -9.73 8.41
N CYS A 112 26.71 -8.98 8.50
CA CYS A 112 25.40 -9.44 8.04
C CYS A 112 24.65 -8.40 7.22
N ASP A 113 23.72 -8.90 6.43
CA ASP A 113 22.73 -8.15 5.67
C ASP A 113 21.33 -8.56 6.13
N ILE A 114 20.51 -7.62 6.62
CA ILE A 114 19.29 -7.92 7.36
C ILE A 114 18.05 -7.45 6.59
N TYR A 115 17.11 -8.36 6.41
CA TYR A 115 15.80 -8.16 5.80
C TYR A 115 14.72 -8.58 6.78
N ILE A 116 13.78 -7.68 7.07
CA ILE A 116 12.67 -7.97 7.98
C ILE A 116 11.33 -7.62 7.33
N THR A 117 10.28 -8.33 7.69
CA THR A 117 8.91 -7.96 7.29
C THR A 117 8.01 -7.70 8.48
N GLY A 118 6.95 -6.93 8.22
CA GLY A 118 5.85 -6.74 9.14
C GLY A 118 4.59 -6.22 8.47
N SER A 119 3.45 -6.63 9.00
CA SER A 119 2.12 -6.26 8.48
C SER A 119 1.55 -5.00 9.12
N ASN A 120 2.36 -4.22 9.85
CA ASN A 120 1.88 -3.02 10.55
C ASN A 120 2.93 -1.91 10.52
N ALA A 121 2.51 -0.67 10.25
CA ALA A 121 3.38 0.51 10.23
C ALA A 121 3.98 0.85 11.62
N LYS A 122 3.36 0.36 12.71
CA LYS A 122 3.94 0.47 14.06
C LYS A 122 5.28 -0.24 14.20
N LEU A 123 5.61 -1.17 13.30
CA LEU A 123 6.94 -1.78 13.25
C LEU A 123 8.07 -0.74 13.22
N LEU A 124 7.79 0.45 12.66
CA LEU A 124 8.76 1.53 12.52
C LEU A 124 8.38 2.80 13.32
N SER A 125 7.47 2.69 14.29
CA SER A 125 7.01 3.82 15.10
C SER A 125 7.36 3.66 16.59
N GLY A 126 7.36 4.77 17.34
CA GLY A 126 7.57 4.79 18.77
C GLY A 126 9.03 4.54 19.18
N GLU A 127 9.24 3.70 20.20
CA GLU A 127 10.58 3.36 20.71
C GLU A 127 11.45 2.69 19.63
N LEU A 128 10.82 1.96 18.71
CA LEU A 128 11.47 1.29 17.58
C LEU A 128 12.17 2.27 16.65
N ALA A 129 11.51 3.37 16.32
CA ALA A 129 12.10 4.43 15.51
C ALA A 129 13.37 5.01 16.21
N THR A 130 13.43 4.98 17.52
CA THR A 130 14.58 5.47 18.29
C THR A 130 15.76 4.50 18.22
N TYR A 131 15.53 3.19 18.41
CA TYR A 131 16.61 2.18 18.38
C TYR A 131 17.22 1.99 17.00
N LEU A 132 16.41 2.08 15.95
CA LEU A 132 16.82 1.86 14.57
C LEU A 132 16.94 3.17 13.75
N ALA A 133 16.82 4.35 14.39
CA ALA A 133 16.88 5.64 13.71
C ALA A 133 18.12 5.78 12.81
N GLY A 134 17.89 6.07 11.53
CA GLY A 134 18.95 6.20 10.52
C GLY A 134 19.64 4.90 10.12
N ARG A 135 19.14 3.74 10.55
CA ARG A 135 19.77 2.43 10.35
C ARG A 135 18.93 1.47 9.50
N TYR A 136 17.81 1.92 8.96
CA TYR A 136 16.93 1.12 8.11
C TYR A 136 16.45 1.90 6.90
N VAL A 137 15.98 1.17 5.91
CA VAL A 137 15.22 1.67 4.76
C VAL A 137 13.93 0.88 4.65
N GLU A 138 12.81 1.59 4.45
CA GLU A 138 11.49 0.98 4.33
C GLU A 138 11.07 0.83 2.87
N PHE A 139 10.48 -0.33 2.56
CA PHE A 139 9.83 -0.64 1.29
C PHE A 139 8.41 -1.08 1.56
N VAL A 140 7.44 -0.24 1.22
CA VAL A 140 6.02 -0.60 1.35
C VAL A 140 5.61 -1.47 0.17
N ILE A 141 5.19 -2.71 0.45
CA ILE A 141 4.77 -3.69 -0.54
C ILE A 141 3.25 -3.64 -0.69
N TYR A 142 2.80 -3.07 -1.79
CA TYR A 142 1.37 -2.94 -2.11
C TYR A 142 0.82 -4.22 -2.78
N PRO A 143 -0.50 -4.44 -2.79
CA PRO A 143 -1.14 -5.39 -3.70
C PRO A 143 -0.70 -5.17 -5.15
N PHE A 144 -0.94 -6.11 -6.03
CA PHE A 144 -0.48 -6.03 -7.42
C PHE A 144 -1.02 -4.79 -8.14
N SER A 145 -0.15 -4.17 -8.95
CA SER A 145 -0.54 -3.20 -9.97
C SER A 145 -1.38 -3.88 -11.05
N PHE A 146 -2.04 -3.09 -11.88
CA PHE A 146 -2.73 -3.65 -13.05
C PHE A 146 -1.78 -4.41 -13.96
N ARG A 147 -0.54 -3.94 -14.17
CA ARG A 147 0.50 -4.65 -14.94
C ARG A 147 0.84 -6.01 -14.33
N GLU A 148 1.11 -6.06 -13.02
CA GLU A 148 1.43 -7.31 -12.31
C GLU A 148 0.23 -8.28 -12.30
N PHE A 149 -0.98 -7.76 -12.14
CA PHE A 149 -2.22 -8.55 -12.24
C PHE A 149 -2.37 -9.16 -13.63
N MET A 150 -2.21 -8.37 -14.69
CA MET A 150 -2.35 -8.80 -16.08
C MET A 150 -1.32 -9.89 -16.44
N GLU A 151 -0.07 -9.73 -16.00
CA GLU A 151 0.98 -10.73 -16.20
C GLU A 151 0.58 -12.10 -15.62
N LEU A 152 0.07 -12.14 -14.38
CA LEU A 152 -0.40 -13.39 -13.79
C LEU A 152 -1.73 -13.87 -14.36
N TYR A 153 -2.64 -12.97 -14.70
CA TYR A 153 -3.92 -13.34 -15.31
C TYR A 153 -3.73 -14.08 -16.62
N HIS A 154 -2.77 -13.65 -17.44
CA HIS A 154 -2.42 -14.33 -18.70
C HIS A 154 -1.84 -15.73 -18.49
N THR A 155 -1.22 -16.04 -17.36
CA THR A 155 -0.79 -17.42 -17.05
C THR A 155 -1.95 -18.37 -16.79
N VAL A 156 -3.12 -17.84 -16.45
CA VAL A 156 -4.35 -18.61 -16.19
C VAL A 156 -5.28 -18.60 -17.37
N TYR A 157 -5.38 -17.46 -18.08
CA TYR A 157 -6.27 -17.21 -19.20
C TYR A 157 -5.48 -16.68 -20.39
N GLU A 158 -4.89 -17.60 -21.16
CA GLU A 158 -4.14 -17.25 -22.36
C GLU A 158 -5.04 -16.54 -23.38
N GLY A 159 -4.55 -15.41 -23.92
CA GLY A 159 -5.28 -14.65 -24.94
C GLY A 159 -6.38 -13.73 -24.43
N ALA A 160 -6.56 -13.56 -23.13
CA ALA A 160 -7.42 -12.52 -22.58
C ALA A 160 -6.94 -11.13 -23.05
N ASP A 161 -7.86 -10.30 -23.54
CA ASP A 161 -7.52 -8.93 -23.92
C ASP A 161 -7.35 -8.01 -22.68
N GLU A 162 -6.75 -6.86 -22.89
CA GLU A 162 -6.50 -5.88 -21.83
C GLU A 162 -7.78 -5.37 -21.16
N ARG A 163 -8.89 -5.23 -21.90
CA ARG A 163 -10.19 -4.79 -21.35
C ARG A 163 -10.77 -5.85 -20.42
N GLN A 164 -10.67 -7.11 -20.81
CA GLN A 164 -11.11 -8.25 -19.98
C GLN A 164 -10.28 -8.30 -18.69
N CYS A 165 -8.95 -8.18 -18.81
CA CYS A 165 -8.05 -8.13 -17.65
C CYS A 165 -8.41 -6.96 -16.73
N PHE A 166 -8.65 -5.76 -17.28
CA PHE A 166 -8.98 -4.58 -16.50
C PHE A 166 -10.33 -4.68 -15.81
N THR A 167 -11.35 -5.20 -16.50
CA THR A 167 -12.67 -5.45 -15.91
C THR A 167 -12.56 -6.41 -14.72
N LYS A 168 -11.76 -7.46 -14.86
CA LYS A 168 -11.52 -8.42 -13.79
C LYS A 168 -10.73 -7.80 -12.64
N TYR A 169 -9.72 -6.98 -12.92
CA TYR A 169 -8.95 -6.24 -11.93
C TYR A 169 -9.85 -5.27 -11.14
N LEU A 170 -10.73 -4.51 -11.81
CA LEU A 170 -11.68 -3.63 -11.13
C LEU A 170 -12.64 -4.39 -10.20
N THR A 171 -12.98 -5.63 -10.55
CA THR A 171 -13.91 -6.46 -9.76
C THR A 171 -13.24 -7.13 -8.57
N LEU A 172 -12.03 -7.64 -8.74
CA LEU A 172 -11.37 -8.51 -7.78
C LEU A 172 -10.16 -7.87 -7.06
N GLY A 173 -9.66 -6.73 -7.57
CA GLY A 173 -8.47 -6.09 -7.01
C GLY A 173 -7.17 -6.79 -7.38
N GLY A 174 -6.11 -6.43 -6.65
CA GLY A 174 -4.73 -6.86 -6.89
C GLY A 174 -4.15 -7.79 -5.83
N MET A 175 -4.96 -8.47 -5.01
CA MET A 175 -4.40 -9.37 -4.01
C MET A 175 -3.73 -10.58 -4.66
N PRO A 176 -2.44 -10.88 -4.35
CA PRO A 176 -1.64 -11.88 -5.08
C PRO A 176 -2.23 -13.30 -5.10
N TYR A 177 -2.87 -13.71 -4.02
CA TYR A 177 -3.39 -15.08 -3.88
C TYR A 177 -4.55 -15.41 -4.83
N LEU A 178 -5.19 -14.40 -5.44
CA LEU A 178 -6.30 -14.59 -6.40
C LEU A 178 -5.91 -15.45 -7.62
N SER A 179 -4.65 -15.42 -8.01
CA SER A 179 -4.13 -16.28 -9.08
C SER A 179 -4.24 -17.77 -8.74
N ASN A 180 -4.02 -18.14 -7.47
CA ASN A 180 -4.18 -19.53 -7.00
C ASN A 180 -5.64 -19.99 -6.99
N LEU A 181 -6.58 -19.05 -6.91
CA LEU A 181 -8.02 -19.28 -7.04
C LEU A 181 -8.48 -19.18 -8.50
N ARG A 182 -7.55 -19.06 -9.45
CA ARG A 182 -7.82 -18.89 -10.88
C ARG A 182 -8.80 -17.75 -11.16
N TYR A 183 -8.80 -16.73 -10.31
CA TYR A 183 -9.70 -15.56 -10.40
C TYR A 183 -11.18 -15.91 -10.49
N ASP A 184 -11.60 -17.08 -9.96
CA ASP A 184 -13.01 -17.45 -9.83
C ASP A 184 -13.74 -16.43 -8.93
N ASP A 185 -14.87 -15.91 -9.36
CA ASP A 185 -15.55 -14.79 -8.68
C ASP A 185 -16.01 -15.16 -7.27
N ALA A 186 -16.61 -16.34 -7.11
CA ALA A 186 -17.16 -16.76 -5.82
C ALA A 186 -16.05 -17.01 -4.78
N SER A 187 -15.06 -17.82 -5.15
CA SER A 187 -13.92 -18.17 -4.30
C SER A 187 -13.06 -16.93 -3.97
N SER A 188 -12.85 -16.05 -4.96
CA SER A 188 -12.08 -14.82 -4.79
C SER A 188 -12.77 -13.86 -3.82
N ARG A 189 -14.08 -13.63 -3.97
CA ARG A 189 -14.84 -12.77 -3.03
C ARG A 189 -14.88 -13.33 -1.63
N GLN A 190 -15.02 -14.66 -1.48
CA GLN A 190 -14.95 -15.28 -0.16
C GLN A 190 -13.58 -15.08 0.48
N TYR A 191 -12.50 -15.35 -0.25
CA TYR A 191 -11.13 -15.13 0.21
C TYR A 191 -10.87 -13.67 0.63
N LEU A 192 -11.34 -12.70 -0.16
CA LEU A 192 -11.14 -11.28 0.13
C LEU A 192 -11.90 -10.84 1.39
N ARG A 193 -13.10 -11.37 1.64
CA ARG A 193 -13.84 -11.16 2.90
C ARG A 193 -13.10 -11.75 4.10
N ASP A 194 -12.63 -12.98 3.97
CA ASP A 194 -11.88 -13.64 5.06
C ASP A 194 -10.54 -12.93 5.33
N LEU A 195 -9.89 -12.41 4.30
CA LEU A 195 -8.71 -11.58 4.43
C LEU A 195 -9.01 -10.29 5.19
N PHE A 196 -10.08 -9.58 4.82
CA PHE A 196 -10.51 -8.36 5.52
C PHE A 196 -10.75 -8.64 7.00
N ASN A 197 -11.53 -9.68 7.32
CA ASN A 197 -11.78 -10.10 8.71
C ASN A 197 -10.48 -10.43 9.46
N SER A 198 -9.51 -11.05 8.78
CA SER A 198 -8.20 -11.35 9.38
C SER A 198 -7.40 -10.08 9.69
N VAL A 199 -7.40 -9.09 8.80
CA VAL A 199 -6.76 -7.77 9.02
C VAL A 199 -7.44 -7.06 10.18
N GLU A 200 -8.78 -7.02 10.20
CA GLU A 200 -9.56 -6.37 11.26
C GLU A 200 -9.27 -6.99 12.63
N LEU A 201 -9.39 -8.31 12.75
CA LEU A 201 -9.22 -9.01 14.03
C LEU A 201 -7.79 -9.00 14.54
N LYS A 202 -6.80 -9.32 13.70
CA LYS A 202 -5.41 -9.46 14.12
C LYS A 202 -4.66 -8.13 14.14
N ASP A 203 -4.72 -7.38 13.05
CA ASP A 203 -3.82 -6.25 12.84
C ASP A 203 -4.43 -4.93 13.37
N ILE A 204 -5.76 -4.84 13.53
CA ILE A 204 -6.43 -3.67 14.08
C ILE A 204 -6.88 -3.92 15.52
N ILE A 205 -7.82 -4.83 15.77
CA ILE A 205 -8.46 -5.01 17.09
C ILE A 205 -7.46 -5.50 18.12
N LYS A 206 -6.80 -6.65 17.87
CA LYS A 206 -5.91 -7.29 18.84
C LYS A 206 -4.71 -6.39 19.17
N ARG A 207 -4.06 -5.80 18.16
CA ARG A 207 -2.87 -4.96 18.37
C ARG A 207 -3.14 -3.62 19.06
N ASN A 208 -4.34 -3.09 18.94
CA ASN A 208 -4.72 -1.80 19.54
C ASN A 208 -5.61 -1.97 20.76
N ASN A 209 -5.90 -3.20 21.19
CA ASN A 209 -6.78 -3.50 22.32
C ASN A 209 -8.15 -2.81 22.20
N ILE A 210 -8.71 -2.77 20.98
CA ILE A 210 -10.00 -2.13 20.71
C ILE A 210 -11.11 -2.94 21.37
N ARG A 211 -11.89 -2.29 22.24
CA ARG A 211 -12.97 -2.92 22.99
C ARG A 211 -14.33 -2.80 22.30
N ASP A 212 -14.59 -1.68 21.66
CA ASP A 212 -15.84 -1.41 20.95
C ASP A 212 -15.68 -1.75 19.46
N VAL A 213 -15.85 -3.03 19.16
CA VAL A 213 -15.68 -3.58 17.80
C VAL A 213 -16.81 -3.08 16.89
N ASP A 214 -18.07 -3.01 17.36
CA ASP A 214 -19.19 -2.49 16.57
C ASP A 214 -18.95 -1.03 16.12
N MET A 215 -18.38 -0.21 16.99
CA MET A 215 -18.02 1.16 16.63
C MET A 215 -16.89 1.21 15.58
N LEU A 216 -15.89 0.36 15.71
CA LEU A 216 -14.81 0.25 14.71
C LEU A 216 -15.38 -0.14 13.34
N GLU A 217 -16.19 -1.21 13.28
CA GLU A 217 -16.82 -1.67 12.04
C GLU A 217 -17.64 -0.58 11.35
N ARG A 218 -18.40 0.23 12.12
CA ARG A 218 -19.15 1.38 11.57
C ARG A 218 -18.24 2.46 11.01
N ILE A 219 -17.11 2.75 11.68
CA ILE A 219 -16.13 3.74 11.20
C ILE A 219 -15.49 3.21 9.92
N ILE A 220 -15.08 1.94 9.88
CA ILE A 220 -14.52 1.31 8.69
C ILE A 220 -15.53 1.35 7.53
N ALA A 221 -16.81 0.99 7.80
CA ALA A 221 -17.88 1.02 6.81
C ALA A 221 -18.08 2.43 6.24
N TYR A 222 -18.12 3.44 7.12
CA TYR A 222 -18.26 4.83 6.71
C TYR A 222 -17.12 5.28 5.78
N ILE A 223 -15.87 5.01 6.16
CA ILE A 223 -14.71 5.39 5.35
C ILE A 223 -14.70 4.65 4.03
N THR A 224 -14.96 3.35 4.05
CA THR A 224 -14.93 2.50 2.86
C THR A 224 -16.03 2.87 1.85
N SER A 225 -17.19 3.30 2.33
CA SER A 225 -18.27 3.80 1.46
C SER A 225 -17.98 5.18 0.88
N ASN A 226 -17.07 5.95 1.48
CA ASN A 226 -16.75 7.32 1.11
C ASN A 226 -15.27 7.52 0.73
N ILE A 227 -14.60 6.49 0.22
CA ILE A 227 -13.21 6.61 -0.25
C ILE A 227 -13.09 7.76 -1.26
N GLY A 228 -11.97 8.47 -1.25
CA GLY A 228 -11.75 9.60 -2.18
C GLY A 228 -12.58 10.85 -1.87
N THR A 229 -13.52 10.81 -0.92
CA THR A 229 -14.23 12.02 -0.46
C THR A 229 -13.54 12.66 0.73
N THR A 230 -13.73 13.95 0.92
CA THR A 230 -13.17 14.68 2.06
C THR A 230 -14.07 14.56 3.28
N PHE A 231 -13.49 14.20 4.41
CA PHE A 231 -14.20 14.17 5.70
C PHE A 231 -13.26 14.44 6.88
N SER A 232 -13.85 14.64 8.04
CA SER A 232 -13.11 14.84 9.29
C SER A 232 -13.67 13.92 10.38
N SER A 233 -12.89 13.67 11.43
CA SER A 233 -13.35 12.92 12.61
C SER A 233 -14.59 13.51 13.24
N THR A 234 -14.73 14.84 13.20
CA THR A 234 -15.94 15.54 13.68
C THR A 234 -17.16 15.22 12.81
N ALA A 235 -17.01 15.13 11.49
CA ALA A 235 -18.09 14.76 10.58
C ALA A 235 -18.54 13.32 10.83
N ILE A 236 -17.60 12.39 10.97
CA ILE A 236 -17.90 10.98 11.31
C ILE A 236 -18.60 10.88 12.67
N SER A 237 -18.08 11.57 13.69
CA SER A 237 -18.70 11.59 15.02
C SER A 237 -20.15 12.11 14.99
N LYS A 238 -20.43 13.18 14.22
CA LYS A 238 -21.78 13.71 14.03
C LYS A 238 -22.69 12.72 13.29
N TYR A 239 -22.19 12.09 12.24
CA TYR A 239 -22.92 11.06 11.51
C TYR A 239 -23.32 9.90 12.43
N LEU A 240 -22.37 9.32 13.16
CA LEU A 240 -22.62 8.21 14.08
C LEU A 240 -23.61 8.61 15.21
N LYS A 241 -23.54 9.86 15.68
CA LYS A 241 -24.50 10.38 16.63
C LYS A 241 -25.91 10.45 16.05
N SER A 242 -26.08 10.79 14.78
CA SER A 242 -27.40 10.77 14.12
C SER A 242 -27.98 9.35 13.98
N GLU A 243 -27.08 8.34 13.94
CA GLU A 243 -27.43 6.91 13.95
C GLU A 243 -27.65 6.35 15.38
N GLY A 244 -27.70 7.23 16.38
CA GLY A 244 -27.93 6.85 17.78
C GLY A 244 -26.70 6.32 18.53
N ARG A 245 -25.49 6.50 17.95
CA ARG A 245 -24.22 6.07 18.54
C ARG A 245 -23.31 7.26 18.83
N SER A 246 -23.02 7.51 20.10
CA SER A 246 -22.15 8.63 20.50
C SER A 246 -20.69 8.18 20.60
N VAL A 247 -19.82 8.85 19.84
CA VAL A 247 -18.37 8.64 19.87
C VAL A 247 -17.64 9.98 19.80
N SER A 248 -16.54 10.14 20.53
CA SER A 248 -15.75 11.36 20.45
C SER A 248 -14.94 11.43 19.13
N PRO A 249 -14.69 12.63 18.59
CA PRO A 249 -13.80 12.79 17.43
C PRO A 249 -12.40 12.21 17.67
N GLU A 250 -11.91 12.23 18.90
CA GLU A 250 -10.61 11.67 19.27
C GLU A 250 -10.60 10.13 19.14
N THR A 251 -11.67 9.46 19.61
CA THR A 251 -11.83 8.01 19.44
C THR A 251 -11.89 7.63 17.96
N VAL A 252 -12.61 8.43 17.16
CA VAL A 252 -12.66 8.23 15.69
C VAL A 252 -11.24 8.32 15.10
N LEU A 253 -10.45 9.33 15.46
CA LEU A 253 -9.06 9.48 15.00
C LEU A 253 -8.19 8.29 15.40
N ASN A 254 -8.35 7.79 16.64
CA ASN A 254 -7.59 6.64 17.12
C ASN A 254 -7.93 5.36 16.33
N TYR A 255 -9.20 5.16 15.99
CA TYR A 255 -9.63 4.01 15.19
C TYR A 255 -9.16 4.13 13.74
N ILE A 256 -9.26 5.32 13.15
CA ILE A 256 -8.70 5.58 11.81
C ILE A 256 -7.19 5.32 11.79
N LYS A 257 -6.47 5.82 12.82
CA LYS A 257 -5.04 5.57 12.95
C LYS A 257 -4.72 4.08 13.04
N ALA A 258 -5.47 3.31 13.82
CA ALA A 258 -5.29 1.86 13.89
C ALA A 258 -5.47 1.16 12.54
N CYS A 259 -6.44 1.62 11.73
CA CYS A 259 -6.67 1.14 10.37
C CYS A 259 -5.54 1.54 9.40
N THR A 260 -5.01 2.77 9.50
CA THR A 260 -3.86 3.20 8.68
C THR A 260 -2.58 2.50 9.09
N ASP A 261 -2.36 2.28 10.39
CA ASP A 261 -1.21 1.52 10.89
C ASP A 261 -1.24 0.05 10.38
N ALA A 262 -2.42 -0.53 10.18
CA ALA A 262 -2.61 -1.86 9.57
C ALA A 262 -2.56 -1.85 8.03
N PHE A 263 -2.26 -0.73 7.41
CA PHE A 263 -2.28 -0.53 5.95
C PHE A 263 -3.63 -0.83 5.29
N LEU A 264 -4.74 -0.82 6.04
CA LEU A 264 -6.08 -0.97 5.46
C LEU A 264 -6.47 0.30 4.69
N PHE A 265 -6.17 1.47 5.26
CA PHE A 265 -6.39 2.78 4.65
C PHE A 265 -5.09 3.56 4.49
N TYR A 266 -5.05 4.38 3.46
CA TYR A 266 -4.01 5.38 3.20
C TYR A 266 -4.61 6.77 3.29
N GLN A 267 -4.05 7.59 4.16
CA GLN A 267 -4.45 8.98 4.38
C GLN A 267 -3.75 9.90 3.38
N VAL A 268 -4.52 10.77 2.74
CA VAL A 268 -4.00 11.76 1.80
C VAL A 268 -4.31 13.16 2.34
N LYS A 269 -3.25 13.91 2.57
CA LYS A 269 -3.34 15.30 3.03
C LYS A 269 -3.73 16.22 1.88
N ARG A 270 -4.36 17.33 2.22
CA ARG A 270 -4.65 18.39 1.25
C ARG A 270 -3.52 19.43 1.22
N GLN A 271 -3.24 19.95 0.05
CA GLN A 271 -2.24 20.99 -0.17
C GLN A 271 -2.91 22.21 -0.83
N ASP A 272 -2.81 23.36 -0.21
CA ASP A 272 -3.15 24.63 -0.86
C ASP A 272 -2.00 25.03 -1.78
N LEU A 273 -2.22 24.95 -3.10
CA LEU A 273 -1.19 25.22 -4.10
C LEU A 273 -0.86 26.70 -4.23
N GLN A 274 -1.79 27.61 -3.87
CA GLN A 274 -1.56 29.05 -3.88
C GLN A 274 -0.83 29.49 -2.61
N GLY A 275 -1.28 29.02 -1.44
CA GLY A 275 -0.65 29.30 -0.15
C GLY A 275 0.55 28.45 0.17
N LYS A 276 0.86 27.41 -0.64
CA LYS A 276 1.95 26.44 -0.43
C LYS A 276 1.93 25.81 0.97
N LYS A 277 0.74 25.51 1.49
CA LYS A 277 0.55 24.97 2.83
C LYS A 277 -0.14 23.61 2.77
N ILE A 278 0.36 22.66 3.57
CA ILE A 278 -0.36 21.42 3.85
C ILE A 278 -1.50 21.73 4.82
N LEU A 279 -2.71 21.31 4.45
CA LEU A 279 -3.91 21.49 5.26
C LEU A 279 -4.11 20.23 6.14
N THR A 280 -4.35 20.43 7.41
CA THR A 280 -4.53 19.35 8.39
C THR A 280 -6.00 18.97 8.62
N VAL A 281 -6.90 19.43 7.75
CA VAL A 281 -8.35 19.22 7.86
C VAL A 281 -8.91 18.74 6.53
N ASN A 282 -10.00 17.98 6.60
CA ASN A 282 -10.69 17.46 5.43
C ASN A 282 -9.80 16.60 4.53
N GLU A 283 -9.17 15.61 5.10
CA GLU A 283 -8.31 14.65 4.43
C GLU A 283 -9.15 13.64 3.63
N LYS A 284 -8.56 13.03 2.61
CA LYS A 284 -9.15 11.89 1.91
C LYS A 284 -8.51 10.58 2.39
N TYR A 285 -9.25 9.48 2.26
CA TYR A 285 -8.73 8.13 2.54
C TYR A 285 -9.00 7.21 1.37
N TYR A 286 -8.03 6.34 1.08
CA TYR A 286 -8.11 5.31 0.06
C TYR A 286 -7.83 3.95 0.68
N VAL A 287 -8.42 2.89 0.12
CA VAL A 287 -8.18 1.51 0.58
C VAL A 287 -6.95 0.93 -0.10
N ALA A 288 -6.27 0.04 0.60
CA ALA A 288 -5.10 -0.67 0.05
C ALA A 288 -5.41 -1.48 -1.19
N ASP A 289 -6.62 -2.04 -1.26
CA ASP A 289 -7.09 -2.86 -2.37
C ASP A 289 -8.59 -2.68 -2.58
N HIS A 290 -8.96 -2.23 -3.76
CA HIS A 290 -10.37 -2.00 -4.11
C HIS A 290 -11.17 -3.31 -4.20
N GLY A 291 -10.55 -4.45 -4.52
CA GLY A 291 -11.23 -5.75 -4.54
C GLY A 291 -11.66 -6.20 -3.16
N VAL A 292 -10.87 -5.90 -2.13
CA VAL A 292 -11.28 -6.11 -0.72
C VAL A 292 -12.51 -5.27 -0.40
N ARG A 293 -12.52 -3.99 -0.81
CA ARG A 293 -13.70 -3.12 -0.68
C ARG A 293 -14.93 -3.72 -1.35
N GLU A 294 -14.79 -4.10 -2.62
CA GLU A 294 -15.89 -4.66 -3.41
C GLU A 294 -16.43 -5.99 -2.82
N ALA A 295 -15.55 -6.81 -2.26
CA ALA A 295 -15.96 -8.08 -1.66
C ALA A 295 -16.76 -7.90 -0.37
N VAL A 296 -16.44 -6.87 0.43
CA VAL A 296 -17.08 -6.62 1.75
C VAL A 296 -18.36 -5.82 1.61
N TYR A 297 -18.35 -4.75 0.79
CA TYR A 297 -19.46 -3.79 0.71
C TYR A 297 -20.29 -3.92 -0.57
N GLY A 298 -19.85 -4.77 -1.48
CA GLY A 298 -20.52 -4.99 -2.78
C GLY A 298 -20.16 -3.94 -3.82
N GLY A 299 -20.06 -4.38 -5.07
CA GLY A 299 -19.81 -3.50 -6.22
C GLY A 299 -21.06 -2.70 -6.57
N ASN A 300 -20.89 -1.39 -6.71
CA ASN A 300 -21.93 -0.51 -7.22
C ASN A 300 -21.35 0.36 -8.34
N MET A 301 -21.93 0.26 -9.54
CA MET A 301 -21.52 1.11 -10.67
C MET A 301 -21.61 2.62 -10.39
N LYS A 302 -22.42 3.03 -9.41
CA LYS A 302 -22.48 4.43 -8.98
C LYS A 302 -21.18 4.91 -8.32
N ASP A 303 -20.39 3.98 -7.77
CA ASP A 303 -19.14 4.26 -7.06
C ASP A 303 -17.91 4.10 -7.97
N ILE A 304 -18.10 3.86 -9.26
CA ILE A 304 -16.98 3.57 -10.17
C ILE A 304 -15.93 4.68 -10.18
N ASN A 305 -16.32 5.95 -10.09
CA ASN A 305 -15.38 7.07 -9.99
C ASN A 305 -14.45 6.92 -8.79
N LEU A 306 -14.99 6.53 -7.63
CA LEU A 306 -14.21 6.35 -6.39
C LEU A 306 -13.23 5.19 -6.53
N VAL A 307 -13.64 4.11 -7.20
CA VAL A 307 -12.78 2.95 -7.46
C VAL A 307 -11.64 3.31 -8.40
N LEU A 308 -11.93 4.03 -9.50
CA LEU A 308 -10.91 4.47 -10.45
C LEU A 308 -9.91 5.42 -9.79
N GLU A 309 -10.39 6.37 -8.98
CA GLU A 309 -9.54 7.29 -8.22
C GLU A 309 -8.63 6.51 -7.25
N ASN A 310 -9.18 5.50 -6.54
CA ASN A 310 -8.40 4.64 -5.66
C ASN A 310 -7.33 3.82 -6.43
N VAL A 311 -7.66 3.28 -7.59
CA VAL A 311 -6.71 2.52 -8.43
C VAL A 311 -5.56 3.41 -8.88
N VAL A 312 -5.86 4.62 -9.36
CA VAL A 312 -4.84 5.59 -9.76
C VAL A 312 -3.97 6.01 -8.57
N TYR A 313 -4.59 6.31 -7.43
CA TYR A 313 -3.87 6.66 -6.20
C TYR A 313 -2.86 5.57 -5.79
N MET A 314 -3.29 4.31 -5.75
CA MET A 314 -2.40 3.20 -5.38
C MET A 314 -1.27 3.00 -6.39
N GLU A 315 -1.50 3.29 -7.67
CA GLU A 315 -0.43 3.25 -8.68
C GLU A 315 0.59 4.37 -8.49
N LEU A 316 0.14 5.58 -8.16
CA LEU A 316 1.02 6.72 -7.85
C LEU A 316 1.94 6.40 -6.66
N LEU A 317 1.39 5.86 -5.56
CA LEU A 317 2.18 5.43 -4.41
C LEU A 317 3.18 4.32 -4.76
N ARG A 318 2.73 3.32 -5.51
CA ARG A 318 3.56 2.19 -5.95
C ARG A 318 4.76 2.67 -6.75
N ARG A 319 4.60 3.72 -7.56
CA ARG A 319 5.71 4.34 -8.30
C ARG A 319 6.57 5.30 -7.47
N GLY A 320 6.25 5.49 -6.17
CA GLY A 320 7.07 6.23 -5.21
C GLY A 320 6.75 7.71 -5.10
N TYR A 321 5.66 8.17 -5.71
CA TYR A 321 5.25 9.55 -5.54
C TYR A 321 4.73 9.82 -4.12
N SER A 322 5.11 10.96 -3.59
CA SER A 322 4.39 11.60 -2.48
C SER A 322 3.15 12.27 -3.04
N VAL A 323 1.97 11.87 -2.57
CA VAL A 323 0.69 12.29 -3.13
C VAL A 323 -0.08 13.15 -2.15
N THR A 324 -0.58 14.29 -2.63
CA THR A 324 -1.50 15.16 -1.89
C THR A 324 -2.71 15.49 -2.77
N VAL A 325 -3.82 15.89 -2.15
CA VAL A 325 -4.97 16.47 -2.87
C VAL A 325 -4.71 17.97 -3.05
N GLY A 326 -4.73 18.44 -4.28
CA GLY A 326 -4.50 19.86 -4.60
C GLY A 326 -5.74 20.73 -4.37
N LYS A 327 -5.58 21.88 -3.71
CA LYS A 327 -6.60 22.91 -3.65
C LYS A 327 -6.10 24.16 -4.38
N VAL A 328 -6.89 24.64 -5.35
CA VAL A 328 -6.63 25.90 -6.09
C VAL A 328 -7.89 26.75 -6.03
N SER A 329 -7.90 27.77 -5.17
CA SER A 329 -9.09 28.56 -4.88
C SER A 329 -10.26 27.70 -4.39
N ASP A 330 -11.34 27.60 -5.16
CA ASP A 330 -12.53 26.78 -4.93
C ASP A 330 -12.49 25.39 -5.61
N LYS A 331 -11.47 25.17 -6.45
CA LYS A 331 -11.30 23.91 -7.20
C LYS A 331 -10.39 22.93 -6.49
N GLU A 332 -10.62 21.66 -6.74
CA GLU A 332 -9.81 20.55 -6.25
C GLU A 332 -9.13 19.84 -7.43
N ILE A 333 -7.88 19.43 -7.25
CA ILE A 333 -7.15 18.52 -8.10
C ILE A 333 -7.00 17.23 -7.32
N ASP A 334 -7.43 16.10 -7.88
CA ASP A 334 -7.45 14.84 -7.17
C ASP A 334 -6.08 14.47 -6.64
N PHE A 335 -5.03 14.57 -7.47
CA PHE A 335 -3.67 14.24 -7.06
C PHE A 335 -2.63 15.25 -7.53
N VAL A 336 -1.84 15.70 -6.59
CA VAL A 336 -0.58 16.41 -6.78
C VAL A 336 0.54 15.47 -6.33
N CYS A 337 1.36 15.03 -7.26
CA CYS A 337 2.35 13.99 -7.07
C CYS A 337 3.74 14.59 -7.16
N GLU A 338 4.60 14.31 -6.19
CA GLU A 338 5.97 14.80 -6.13
C GLU A 338 6.95 13.65 -5.89
N ASP A 339 8.04 13.60 -6.67
CA ASP A 339 9.14 12.67 -6.52
C ASP A 339 10.46 13.32 -6.95
N HIS A 340 11.38 13.59 -6.01
CA HIS A 340 12.74 14.12 -6.25
C HIS A 340 12.80 15.27 -7.26
N GLY A 341 11.89 16.26 -7.12
CA GLY A 341 11.84 17.43 -8.00
C GLY A 341 11.02 17.24 -9.29
N LYS A 342 10.58 16.04 -9.58
CA LYS A 342 9.54 15.76 -10.58
C LYS A 342 8.18 16.06 -9.94
N LYS A 343 7.28 16.62 -10.72
CA LYS A 343 5.91 16.92 -10.30
C LYS A 343 4.93 16.51 -11.38
N LEU A 344 3.75 16.05 -10.95
CA LEU A 344 2.70 15.58 -11.82
C LEU A 344 1.35 15.92 -11.20
N TYR A 345 0.38 16.32 -12.03
CA TYR A 345 -0.99 16.57 -11.62
C TYR A 345 -1.92 15.59 -12.31
N VAL A 346 -2.82 14.98 -11.55
CA VAL A 346 -3.77 13.99 -12.09
C VAL A 346 -5.18 14.29 -11.61
N GLN A 347 -6.12 14.29 -12.55
CA GLN A 347 -7.55 14.32 -12.33
C GLN A 347 -8.14 13.03 -12.85
N VAL A 348 -9.08 12.41 -12.12
CA VAL A 348 -9.66 11.11 -12.47
C VAL A 348 -11.16 11.23 -12.60
N SER A 349 -11.70 10.75 -13.72
CA SER A 349 -13.14 10.70 -13.94
C SER A 349 -13.53 9.41 -14.65
N TYR A 350 -14.78 8.97 -14.51
CA TYR A 350 -15.24 7.79 -15.22
C TYR A 350 -15.29 8.02 -16.74
N LEU A 351 -16.08 9.01 -17.18
CA LEU A 351 -16.24 9.38 -18.57
C LEU A 351 -16.39 10.90 -18.71
N LEU A 352 -15.90 11.45 -19.81
CA LEU A 352 -16.08 12.83 -20.22
C LEU A 352 -17.38 12.97 -21.06
N ALA A 353 -18.51 12.51 -20.51
CA ALA A 353 -19.75 12.32 -21.23
C ALA A 353 -20.48 13.63 -21.63
N SER A 354 -20.09 14.79 -21.05
CA SER A 354 -20.71 16.07 -21.34
C SER A 354 -19.68 17.18 -21.35
N GLU A 355 -19.97 18.28 -22.06
CA GLU A 355 -19.10 19.46 -22.07
C GLU A 355 -18.92 20.05 -20.67
N GLU A 356 -19.93 19.99 -19.81
CA GLU A 356 -19.84 20.40 -18.42
C GLU A 356 -18.81 19.58 -17.64
N THR A 357 -18.83 18.25 -17.81
CA THR A 357 -17.84 17.34 -17.22
C THR A 357 -16.44 17.65 -17.73
N ILE A 358 -16.29 17.83 -19.04
CA ILE A 358 -15.02 18.18 -19.66
C ILE A 358 -14.47 19.48 -19.06
N GLN A 359 -15.28 20.53 -18.99
CA GLN A 359 -14.87 21.83 -18.43
C GLN A 359 -14.53 21.74 -16.95
N ARG A 360 -15.22 20.89 -16.20
CA ARG A 360 -14.92 20.67 -14.78
C ARG A 360 -13.56 20.00 -14.62
N GLU A 361 -13.31 18.88 -15.30
CA GLU A 361 -12.10 18.06 -15.13
C GLU A 361 -10.85 18.78 -15.67
N PHE A 362 -10.88 19.32 -16.88
CA PHE A 362 -9.78 20.10 -17.44
C PHE A 362 -9.61 21.44 -16.73
N GLY A 363 -10.72 22.06 -16.33
CA GLY A 363 -10.73 23.32 -15.61
C GLY A 363 -10.16 23.24 -14.18
N ALA A 364 -9.99 22.06 -13.61
CA ALA A 364 -9.35 21.88 -12.30
C ALA A 364 -7.93 22.47 -12.28
N PHE A 365 -7.23 22.44 -13.41
CA PHE A 365 -5.84 22.91 -13.54
C PHE A 365 -5.72 24.41 -13.86
N ALA A 366 -6.81 25.16 -14.08
CA ALA A 366 -6.76 26.56 -14.54
C ALA A 366 -5.94 27.50 -13.65
N GLY A 367 -5.80 27.19 -12.36
CA GLY A 367 -4.99 27.99 -11.43
C GLY A 367 -3.56 27.51 -11.25
N VAL A 368 -3.15 26.44 -11.92
CA VAL A 368 -1.78 25.89 -11.85
C VAL A 368 -0.91 26.59 -12.87
N ARG A 369 0.10 27.32 -12.40
CA ARG A 369 0.94 28.20 -13.25
C ARG A 369 2.29 27.61 -13.64
N ASP A 370 2.55 26.35 -13.27
CA ASP A 370 3.78 25.67 -13.66
C ASP A 370 3.60 24.82 -14.92
N ASN A 371 4.71 24.37 -15.49
CA ASN A 371 4.76 23.58 -16.72
C ASN A 371 4.87 22.07 -16.49
N PHE A 372 4.64 21.59 -15.25
CA PHE A 372 4.64 20.17 -14.98
C PHE A 372 3.47 19.46 -15.69
N PRO A 373 3.64 18.17 -16.02
CA PRO A 373 2.61 17.39 -16.71
C PRO A 373 1.28 17.39 -15.95
N LYS A 374 0.20 17.52 -16.70
CA LYS A 374 -1.18 17.50 -16.21
C LYS A 374 -1.96 16.45 -16.98
N TYR A 375 -2.61 15.54 -16.27
CA TYR A 375 -3.37 14.45 -16.85
C TYR A 375 -4.81 14.46 -16.39
N VAL A 376 -5.73 14.26 -17.34
CA VAL A 376 -7.09 13.81 -17.09
C VAL A 376 -7.16 12.35 -17.48
N VAL A 377 -7.45 11.47 -16.51
CA VAL A 377 -7.45 10.02 -16.67
C VAL A 377 -8.89 9.50 -16.62
N THR A 378 -9.34 8.81 -17.65
CA THR A 378 -10.74 8.34 -17.74
C THR A 378 -10.83 6.97 -18.39
N MET A 379 -12.06 6.46 -18.53
CA MET A 379 -12.36 5.25 -19.31
C MET A 379 -12.59 5.51 -20.80
N ASP A 380 -12.59 6.77 -21.23
CA ASP A 380 -12.77 7.10 -22.65
C ASP A 380 -11.61 6.58 -23.50
N GLU A 381 -11.94 6.05 -24.67
CA GLU A 381 -10.98 5.46 -25.61
C GLU A 381 -10.36 6.51 -26.56
N LEU A 382 -11.05 7.62 -26.78
CA LEU A 382 -10.59 8.69 -27.65
C LEU A 382 -9.75 9.69 -26.86
N ASP A 383 -8.61 10.11 -27.43
CA ASP A 383 -7.78 11.18 -26.85
C ASP A 383 -8.51 12.53 -26.95
N MET A 384 -8.79 13.12 -25.79
CA MET A 384 -9.44 14.42 -25.64
C MET A 384 -8.47 15.49 -25.11
N SER A 385 -7.15 15.30 -25.25
CA SER A 385 -6.14 16.25 -24.80
C SER A 385 -6.37 17.66 -25.33
N ARG A 386 -6.23 18.67 -24.48
CA ARG A 386 -6.43 20.06 -24.82
C ARG A 386 -5.64 21.02 -23.93
N ASP A 387 -5.32 22.18 -24.43
CA ASP A 387 -4.68 23.28 -23.67
C ASP A 387 -3.41 22.86 -22.89
N GLY A 388 -2.62 21.92 -23.44
CA GLY A 388 -1.43 21.37 -22.81
C GLY A 388 -1.71 20.38 -21.68
N ILE A 389 -2.97 20.01 -21.43
CA ILE A 389 -3.40 18.98 -20.52
C ILE A 389 -3.61 17.67 -21.31
N LYS A 390 -2.96 16.61 -20.92
CA LYS A 390 -3.03 15.32 -21.57
C LYS A 390 -4.25 14.54 -21.06
N HIS A 391 -5.01 13.96 -21.98
CA HIS A 391 -5.99 12.93 -21.66
C HIS A 391 -5.39 11.56 -21.88
N ARG A 392 -5.71 10.60 -21.00
CA ARG A 392 -5.32 9.20 -21.16
C ARG A 392 -6.43 8.26 -20.71
N ASN A 393 -6.63 7.19 -21.49
CA ASN A 393 -7.38 6.06 -20.98
C ASN A 393 -6.67 5.50 -19.73
N ILE A 394 -7.45 5.11 -18.72
CA ILE A 394 -6.86 4.66 -17.44
C ILE A 394 -5.95 3.44 -17.60
N ARG A 395 -6.25 2.51 -18.49
CA ARG A 395 -5.39 1.35 -18.75
C ARG A 395 -4.03 1.79 -19.30
N ASP A 396 -4.04 2.66 -20.31
CA ASP A 396 -2.82 3.24 -20.88
C ASP A 396 -2.00 4.01 -19.84
N PHE A 397 -2.69 4.75 -18.95
CA PHE A 397 -2.04 5.46 -17.85
C PHE A 397 -1.36 4.50 -16.87
N LEU A 398 -2.03 3.42 -16.46
CA LEU A 398 -1.50 2.42 -15.52
C LEU A 398 -0.38 1.57 -16.13
N LEU A 399 -0.42 1.32 -17.45
CA LEU A 399 0.58 0.52 -18.17
C LEU A 399 1.75 1.35 -18.72
N ALA A 400 1.66 2.68 -18.73
CA ALA A 400 2.77 3.53 -19.15
C ALA A 400 4.00 3.29 -18.27
N GLU A 401 5.19 3.32 -18.85
CA GLU A 401 6.44 3.21 -18.10
C GLU A 401 6.75 4.50 -17.35
N GLU A 402 6.56 5.63 -18.02
CA GLU A 402 6.76 6.97 -17.46
C GLU A 402 5.61 7.91 -17.83
N TRP A 403 5.40 8.90 -16.99
CA TRP A 403 4.46 9.99 -17.21
C TRP A 403 5.23 11.30 -17.44
N ASN A 404 5.29 11.74 -18.70
CA ASN A 404 6.05 12.91 -19.16
C ASN A 404 5.12 14.08 -19.50
#